data_8df74044debbbe8e7429780ca7c910e4
#
_entry.id   8df74044debbbe8e7429780ca7c910e4
#
_cell.length_a   1.000
_cell.length_b   1.000
_cell.length_c   1.000
_cell.angle_alpha   90.00
_cell.angle_beta   90.00
_cell.angle_gamma   90.00
#
_symmetry.space_group_name_H-M   'P 1'
#
loop_
_entity.id
_entity.type
_entity.pdbx_description
1 polymer ?
#
loop_
_entity_poly.entity_id
_entity_poly.type
_entity_poly.pdbx_seq_one_letter_code
_entity_poly.pdbx_strand_id
1 'polypeptide(L)'
;MNLTTDRNHDISIVRVNEARLMYPLLPEFAGAVTPLIGTGSKVLLDLSTVTYVDSATIGCLMDLYRQVTAAGGALKLSGVQKRVETMLTMTGAHNFLEVHADQASALASFGG
;
A
#
# COMPACT_ATOMS: atom_id res chain seq x y z
N MET A 1 2.46 -15.68 3.66
CA MET A 1 3.04 -14.47 4.25
C MET A 1 2.18 -13.98 5.41
N ASN A 2 2.77 -13.20 6.28
CA ASN A 2 2.05 -12.67 7.44
C ASN A 2 1.51 -11.28 7.09
N LEU A 3 0.19 -11.17 6.95
CA LEU A 3 -0.48 -9.88 6.79
C LEU A 3 -1.82 -9.91 7.50
N THR A 4 -2.29 -8.74 7.89
CA THR A 4 -3.61 -8.59 8.52
C THR A 4 -4.42 -7.58 7.72
N THR A 5 -5.72 -7.86 7.63
CA THR A 5 -6.67 -6.96 6.97
C THR A 5 -7.65 -6.46 8.03
N ASP A 6 -7.85 -5.17 8.07
CA ASP A 6 -8.72 -4.52 9.04
C ASP A 6 -9.57 -3.47 8.31
N ARG A 7 -10.49 -2.87 9.03
CA ARG A 7 -11.36 -1.86 8.47
C ARG A 7 -11.60 -0.75 9.48
N ASN A 8 -11.44 0.50 9.03
CA ASN A 8 -11.74 1.68 9.80
C ASN A 8 -12.75 2.50 9.02
N HIS A 9 -14.02 2.49 9.45
CA HIS A 9 -15.14 3.06 8.69
C HIS A 9 -15.22 2.43 7.31
N ASP A 10 -15.07 3.20 6.24
CA ASP A 10 -15.10 2.71 4.86
C ASP A 10 -13.70 2.49 4.27
N ILE A 11 -12.66 2.56 5.12
CA ILE A 11 -11.27 2.40 4.68
C ILE A 11 -10.81 0.97 5.00
N SER A 12 -10.35 0.24 3.99
CA SER A 12 -9.74 -1.07 4.18
C SER A 12 -8.25 -0.90 4.45
N ILE A 13 -7.76 -1.52 5.51
CA ILE A 13 -6.36 -1.44 5.92
C ILE A 13 -5.72 -2.80 5.75
N VAL A 14 -4.63 -2.86 4.98
CA VAL A 14 -3.82 -4.06 4.85
C VAL A 14 -2.46 -3.77 5.47
N ARG A 15 -2.14 -4.49 6.54
CA ARG A 15 -0.85 -4.37 7.21
C ARG A 15 0.02 -5.55 6.81
N VAL A 16 1.19 -5.25 6.26
CA VAL A 16 2.17 -6.26 5.89
C VAL A 16 3.12 -6.47 7.07
N ASN A 17 3.07 -7.66 7.66
CA ASN A 17 3.89 -8.00 8.84
C ASN A 17 5.10 -8.83 8.42
N GLU A 18 5.80 -8.38 7.36
CA GLU A 18 7.01 -8.99 6.84
C GLU A 18 8.10 -7.93 6.77
N ALA A 19 9.32 -8.29 7.15
CA ALA A 19 10.45 -7.38 7.02
C ALA A 19 10.80 -7.15 5.55
N ARG A 20 10.60 -8.15 4.70
CA ARG A 20 10.89 -8.08 3.27
C ARG A 20 9.64 -8.37 2.47
N LEU A 21 9.23 -7.42 1.66
CA LEU A 21 8.16 -7.60 0.69
C LEU A 21 8.80 -7.68 -0.69
N MET A 22 8.89 -8.89 -1.22
CA MET A 22 9.67 -9.24 -2.40
C MET A 22 8.87 -10.12 -3.35
N TYR A 23 9.41 -10.29 -4.54
CA TYR A 23 8.80 -11.02 -5.64
C TYR A 23 8.06 -12.30 -5.25
N PRO A 24 8.65 -13.24 -4.47
CA PRO A 24 7.94 -14.49 -4.17
C PRO A 24 6.66 -14.31 -3.34
N LEU A 25 6.53 -13.18 -2.63
CA LEU A 25 5.37 -12.90 -1.79
C LEU A 25 4.29 -12.09 -2.52
N LEU A 26 4.60 -11.55 -3.70
CA LEU A 26 3.71 -10.60 -4.36
C LEU A 26 2.37 -11.20 -4.80
N PRO A 27 2.29 -12.44 -5.32
CA PRO A 27 0.98 -13.01 -5.65
C PRO A 27 0.05 -13.07 -4.44
N GLU A 28 0.59 -13.43 -3.28
CA GLU A 28 -0.19 -13.52 -2.05
C GLU A 28 -0.59 -12.13 -1.54
N PHE A 29 0.35 -11.18 -1.60
CA PHE A 29 0.09 -9.80 -1.23
C PHE A 29 -0.99 -9.17 -2.13
N ALA A 30 -0.83 -9.28 -3.44
CA ALA A 30 -1.80 -8.75 -4.39
C ALA A 30 -3.16 -9.44 -4.23
N GLY A 31 -3.15 -10.76 -3.97
CA GLY A 31 -4.37 -11.52 -3.73
C GLY A 31 -5.14 -11.08 -2.50
N ALA A 32 -4.47 -10.47 -1.52
CA ALA A 32 -5.11 -9.91 -0.34
C ALA A 32 -5.72 -8.53 -0.60
N VAL A 33 -5.12 -7.75 -1.50
CA VAL A 33 -5.56 -6.38 -1.79
C VAL A 33 -6.64 -6.35 -2.86
N THR A 34 -6.50 -7.13 -3.91
CA THR A 34 -7.41 -7.11 -5.07
C THR A 34 -8.88 -7.26 -4.68
N PRO A 35 -9.27 -8.18 -3.77
CA PRO A 35 -10.69 -8.31 -3.38
C PRO A 35 -11.26 -7.08 -2.70
N LEU A 36 -10.42 -6.16 -2.22
CA LEU A 36 -10.85 -4.94 -1.54
C LEU A 36 -11.13 -3.81 -2.52
N ILE A 37 -10.77 -3.99 -3.79
CA ILE A 37 -10.90 -2.96 -4.80
C ILE A 37 -12.29 -3.02 -5.42
N GLY A 38 -13.04 -1.95 -5.28
CA GLY A 38 -14.35 -1.78 -5.88
C GLY A 38 -14.59 -0.31 -6.15
N THR A 39 -15.77 0.05 -6.64
CA THR A 39 -16.10 1.43 -6.97
C THR A 39 -15.91 2.35 -5.76
N GLY A 40 -15.03 3.35 -5.90
CA GLY A 40 -14.78 4.34 -4.86
C GLY A 40 -14.06 3.79 -3.63
N SER A 41 -13.42 2.64 -3.71
CA SER A 41 -12.77 2.01 -2.55
C SER A 41 -11.62 2.85 -1.99
N LYS A 42 -11.48 2.81 -0.67
CA LYS A 42 -10.38 3.47 0.05
C LYS A 42 -9.52 2.38 0.65
N VAL A 43 -8.26 2.32 0.22
CA VAL A 43 -7.33 1.28 0.64
C VAL A 43 -6.07 1.91 1.22
N LEU A 44 -5.73 1.50 2.43
CA LEU A 44 -4.50 1.92 3.10
C LEU A 44 -3.59 0.70 3.27
N LEU A 45 -2.37 0.81 2.76
CA LEU A 45 -1.34 -0.22 2.95
C LEU A 45 -0.37 0.26 4.03
N ASP A 46 -0.38 -0.44 5.16
CA ASP A 46 0.53 -0.16 6.27
C ASP A 46 1.80 -0.99 6.06
N LEU A 47 2.89 -0.30 5.74
CA LEU A 47 4.19 -0.90 5.46
C LEU A 47 5.20 -0.64 6.59
N SER A 48 4.72 -0.33 7.79
CA SER A 48 5.59 0.07 8.90
C SER A 48 6.58 -1.01 9.33
N THR A 49 6.27 -2.27 9.10
CA THR A 49 7.17 -3.39 9.41
C THR A 49 8.15 -3.68 8.27
N VAL A 50 7.85 -3.21 7.06
CA VAL A 50 8.63 -3.54 5.87
C VAL A 50 9.92 -2.71 5.84
N THR A 51 11.06 -3.39 5.82
CA THR A 51 12.38 -2.75 5.76
C THR A 51 13.01 -2.82 4.38
N TYR A 52 12.51 -3.70 3.50
CA TYR A 52 13.09 -3.90 2.18
C TYR A 52 12.02 -4.27 1.16
N VAL A 53 12.12 -3.69 -0.03
CA VAL A 53 11.31 -4.05 -1.20
C VAL A 53 12.23 -4.15 -2.42
N ASP A 54 11.84 -4.97 -3.40
CA ASP A 54 12.53 -5.02 -4.69
C ASP A 54 11.74 -4.21 -5.74
N SER A 55 12.30 -4.11 -6.95
CA SER A 55 11.65 -3.35 -8.01
C SER A 55 10.30 -3.98 -8.44
N ALA A 56 10.19 -5.30 -8.34
CA ALA A 56 8.93 -5.99 -8.65
C ALA A 56 7.83 -5.57 -7.68
N THR A 57 8.17 -5.34 -6.40
CA THR A 57 7.22 -4.86 -5.41
C THR A 57 6.73 -3.46 -5.76
N ILE A 58 7.63 -2.58 -6.19
CA ILE A 58 7.24 -1.23 -6.62
C ILE A 58 6.26 -1.32 -7.80
N GLY A 59 6.55 -2.17 -8.78
CA GLY A 59 5.64 -2.42 -9.91
C GLY A 59 4.26 -2.92 -9.45
N CYS A 60 4.25 -3.82 -8.48
CA CYS A 60 3.01 -4.35 -7.90
C CYS A 60 2.20 -3.24 -7.23
N LEU A 61 2.84 -2.40 -6.44
CA LEU A 61 2.18 -1.26 -5.79
C LEU A 61 1.58 -0.31 -6.82
N MET A 62 2.30 -0.04 -7.90
CA MET A 62 1.80 0.82 -8.97
C MET A 62 0.61 0.21 -9.70
N ASP A 63 0.62 -1.11 -9.93
CA ASP A 63 -0.52 -1.79 -10.54
C ASP A 63 -1.76 -1.72 -9.66
N LEU A 64 -1.61 -1.93 -8.36
CA LEU A 64 -2.71 -1.81 -7.41
C LEU A 64 -3.24 -0.37 -7.36
N TYR A 65 -2.34 0.60 -7.37
CA TYR A 65 -2.69 2.01 -7.43
C TYR A 65 -3.56 2.31 -8.66
N ARG A 66 -3.15 1.81 -9.84
CA ARG A 66 -3.89 2.04 -11.07
C ARG A 66 -5.28 1.40 -11.01
N GLN A 67 -5.39 0.19 -10.47
CA GLN A 67 -6.67 -0.50 -10.33
C GLN A 67 -7.63 0.28 -9.43
N VAL A 68 -7.15 0.74 -8.27
CA VAL A 68 -7.95 1.51 -7.32
C VAL A 68 -8.38 2.84 -7.92
N THR A 69 -7.46 3.53 -8.57
CA THR A 69 -7.73 4.83 -9.20
C THR A 69 -8.72 4.70 -10.35
N ALA A 70 -8.59 3.66 -11.17
CA ALA A 70 -9.51 3.39 -12.27
C ALA A 70 -10.93 3.12 -11.77
N ALA A 71 -11.08 2.59 -10.56
CA ALA A 71 -12.38 2.35 -9.93
C ALA A 71 -12.92 3.59 -9.18
N GLY A 72 -12.23 4.72 -9.29
CA GLY A 72 -12.65 5.97 -8.63
C GLY A 72 -12.29 6.04 -7.16
N GLY A 73 -11.41 5.16 -6.69
CA GLY A 73 -10.99 5.09 -5.31
C GLY A 73 -9.65 5.76 -5.04
N ALA A 74 -9.11 5.51 -3.85
CA ALA A 74 -7.81 6.03 -3.43
C ALA A 74 -7.02 4.95 -2.70
N LEU A 75 -5.74 4.80 -3.06
CA LEU A 75 -4.80 3.91 -2.39
C LEU A 75 -3.67 4.76 -1.83
N LYS A 76 -3.38 4.58 -0.54
CA LYS A 76 -2.33 5.32 0.16
C LYS A 76 -1.45 4.37 0.95
N LEU A 77 -0.23 4.82 1.28
CA LEU A 77 0.73 4.07 2.07
C LEU A 77 0.98 4.77 3.39
N SER A 78 1.22 4.02 4.45
CA SER A 78 1.58 4.59 5.75
C SER A 78 2.77 3.88 6.37
N GLY A 79 3.54 4.62 7.16
CA GLY A 79 4.65 4.08 7.94
C GLY A 79 5.83 3.61 7.12
N VAL A 80 5.98 4.09 5.89
CA VAL A 80 7.05 3.67 4.99
C VAL A 80 8.40 4.02 5.60
N GLN A 81 9.26 3.01 5.77
CA GLN A 81 10.60 3.21 6.31
C GLN A 81 11.52 3.81 5.24
N LYS A 82 12.59 4.43 5.71
CA LYS A 82 13.47 5.24 4.83
C LYS A 82 13.98 4.47 3.62
N ARG A 83 14.35 3.21 3.79
CA ARG A 83 14.88 2.39 2.70
C ARG A 83 13.83 2.16 1.61
N VAL A 84 12.59 1.93 2.02
CA VAL A 84 11.48 1.75 1.10
C VAL A 84 11.14 3.09 0.43
N GLU A 85 11.14 4.18 1.18
CA GLU A 85 10.94 5.52 0.65
C GLU A 85 11.98 5.86 -0.42
N THR A 86 13.24 5.50 -0.18
CA THR A 86 14.31 5.69 -1.17
C THR A 86 13.99 4.96 -2.47
N MET A 87 13.52 3.73 -2.38
CA MET A 87 13.13 2.96 -3.58
C MET A 87 11.96 3.60 -4.31
N LEU A 88 10.97 4.11 -3.59
CA LEU A 88 9.85 4.83 -4.20
C LEU A 88 10.33 6.06 -4.95
N THR A 89 11.27 6.81 -4.35
CA THR A 89 11.82 8.02 -4.96
C THR A 89 12.65 7.69 -6.20
N MET A 90 13.51 6.70 -6.10
CA MET A 90 14.39 6.31 -7.20
C MET A 90 13.63 5.82 -8.43
N THR A 91 12.50 5.17 -8.24
CA THR A 91 11.67 4.65 -9.32
C THR A 91 10.64 5.65 -9.84
N GLY A 92 10.50 6.80 -9.19
CA GLY A 92 9.48 7.79 -9.52
C GLY A 92 8.09 7.44 -8.99
N ALA A 93 7.95 6.32 -8.28
CA ALA A 93 6.65 5.91 -7.75
C ALA A 93 6.08 6.90 -6.73
N HIS A 94 6.95 7.66 -6.06
CA HIS A 94 6.55 8.70 -5.09
C HIS A 94 5.72 9.82 -5.73
N ASN A 95 5.76 9.97 -7.05
CA ASN A 95 4.94 10.97 -7.75
C ASN A 95 3.46 10.56 -7.81
N PHE A 96 3.15 9.30 -7.55
CA PHE A 96 1.79 8.77 -7.66
C PHE A 96 1.30 8.24 -6.32
N LEU A 97 2.14 7.49 -5.60
CA LEU A 97 1.76 6.86 -4.33
C LEU A 97 1.89 7.86 -3.19
N GLU A 98 0.77 8.22 -2.59
CA GLU A 98 0.75 9.14 -1.45
C GLU A 98 1.20 8.39 -0.19
N VAL A 99 2.20 8.93 0.50
CA VAL A 99 2.81 8.33 1.69
C VAL A 99 2.56 9.19 2.90
N HIS A 100 2.13 8.58 4.00
CA HIS A 100 1.93 9.24 5.28
C HIS A 100 2.84 8.63 6.34
N ALA A 101 3.24 9.45 7.32
CA ALA A 101 4.18 9.03 8.35
C ALA A 101 3.65 7.89 9.21
N ASP A 102 2.35 7.89 9.49
CA ASP A 102 1.71 6.88 10.33
C ASP A 102 0.27 6.62 9.87
N GLN A 103 -0.33 5.60 10.49
CA GLN A 103 -1.68 5.19 10.14
C GLN A 103 -2.72 6.28 10.43
N ALA A 104 -2.57 6.99 11.54
CA ALA A 104 -3.54 8.01 11.93
C ALA A 104 -3.61 9.15 10.91
N SER A 105 -2.45 9.67 10.48
CA SER A 105 -2.42 10.73 9.47
C SER A 105 -2.92 10.24 8.12
N ALA A 106 -2.61 8.99 7.76
CA ALA A 106 -3.10 8.40 6.52
C ALA A 106 -4.64 8.28 6.53
N LEU A 107 -5.21 7.77 7.61
CA LEU A 107 -6.66 7.63 7.74
C LEU A 107 -7.36 8.98 7.64
N ALA A 108 -6.82 10.01 8.32
CA ALA A 108 -7.36 11.36 8.26
C ALA A 108 -7.35 11.93 6.85
N SER A 109 -6.35 11.58 6.05
CA SER A 109 -6.16 12.10 4.69
C SER A 109 -7.20 11.60 3.69
N PHE A 110 -7.93 10.54 4.01
CA PHE A 110 -8.99 10.03 3.12
C PHE A 110 -10.25 10.93 3.12
N GLY A 111 -10.20 12.06 3.80
CA GLY A 111 -11.28 13.02 3.76
C GLY A 111 -12.50 12.58 4.56
N GLY A 112 -12.25 11.83 5.58
CA GLY A 112 -13.28 11.24 6.41
C GLY A 112 -14.25 12.18 7.02
#